data_4cafa0499b376126214cb10cd75719f4
#
_entry.id   4cafa0499b376126214cb10cd75719f4
#
_cell.length_a   1.000
_cell.length_b   1.000
_cell.length_c   1.000
_cell.angle_alpha   90.00
_cell.angle_beta   90.00
_cell.angle_gamma   90.00
#
_symmetry.space_group_name_H-M   'P 1'
#
loop_
_entity.id
_entity.type
_entity.pdbx_description
1 polymer ?
#
loop_
_entity_poly.entity_id
_entity_poly.type
_entity_poly.pdbx_seq_one_letter_code
_entity_poly.pdbx_strand_id
1 'polypeptide(L)'
;MNILITGATRGIGKAIADSFKDIGFNVFVTGRNEDLLKCHENFCVSDLATLEGMQKLGNYIQENQIDILVNNAGEYLYTPIIEGFELDKMEHITRVNLEAPLYLISKAIPRMREQGFGRIVNIGSISGVMGEANASLYSATKAGLIGATKALALELAEFGITINTINPGWVDTDLGNSSCDDSEFSKDEIIECIPQKRFVSPYEIAGMVKYLISEEAKGVTGQSINLCAGLSVGY
;
A
#
# COMPACT_ATOMS: atom_id res chain seq x y z
N MET A 1 18.17 0.36 -10.16
CA MET A 1 17.49 0.86 -8.96
C MET A 1 16.81 -0.29 -8.23
N ASN A 2 16.85 -0.25 -6.90
CA ASN A 2 16.29 -1.29 -6.04
C ASN A 2 14.89 -0.89 -5.58
N ILE A 3 13.87 -1.65 -5.97
CA ILE A 3 12.48 -1.43 -5.58
C ILE A 3 12.01 -2.52 -4.63
N LEU A 4 11.50 -2.15 -3.46
CA LEU A 4 10.87 -3.07 -2.52
C LEU A 4 9.35 -2.91 -2.55
N ILE A 5 8.63 -4.03 -2.70
CA ILE A 5 7.18 -4.11 -2.64
C ILE A 5 6.77 -4.97 -1.45
N THR A 6 6.03 -4.41 -0.51
CA THR A 6 5.50 -5.17 0.63
C THR A 6 4.19 -5.87 0.26
N GLY A 7 3.97 -7.09 0.78
CA GLY A 7 2.76 -7.86 0.49
C GLY A 7 2.63 -8.32 -0.97
N ALA A 8 3.74 -8.75 -1.59
CA ALA A 8 3.82 -9.04 -3.02
C ALA A 8 3.42 -10.47 -3.43
N THR A 9 2.87 -11.28 -2.52
CA THR A 9 2.52 -12.68 -2.80
C THR A 9 1.23 -12.85 -3.62
N ARG A 10 0.37 -11.84 -3.64
CA ARG A 10 -0.91 -11.85 -4.36
C ARG A 10 -1.43 -10.44 -4.67
N GLY A 11 -2.53 -10.35 -5.39
CA GLY A 11 -3.30 -9.12 -5.61
C GLY A 11 -2.46 -7.97 -6.18
N ILE A 12 -2.65 -6.78 -5.63
CA ILE A 12 -2.00 -5.53 -6.07
C ILE A 12 -0.48 -5.65 -6.00
N GLY A 13 0.06 -6.13 -4.87
CA GLY A 13 1.51 -6.23 -4.68
C GLY A 13 2.18 -7.16 -5.69
N LYS A 14 1.53 -8.29 -6.02
CA LYS A 14 2.02 -9.19 -7.07
C LYS A 14 2.00 -8.53 -8.45
N ALA A 15 0.91 -7.85 -8.80
CA ALA A 15 0.80 -7.15 -10.08
C ALA A 15 1.85 -6.05 -10.22
N ILE A 16 2.16 -5.32 -9.13
CA ILE A 16 3.26 -4.36 -9.11
C ILE A 16 4.59 -5.08 -9.33
N ALA A 17 4.90 -6.12 -8.54
CA ALA A 17 6.16 -6.86 -8.66
C ALA A 17 6.37 -7.42 -10.07
N ASP A 18 5.34 -8.05 -10.65
CA ASP A 18 5.39 -8.59 -12.02
C ASP A 18 5.63 -7.49 -13.08
N SER A 19 5.07 -6.29 -12.88
CA SER A 19 5.22 -5.17 -13.80
C SER A 19 6.62 -4.56 -13.83
N PHE A 20 7.47 -4.86 -12.85
CA PHE A 20 8.84 -4.34 -12.76
C PHE A 20 9.92 -5.36 -13.08
N LYS A 21 9.59 -6.67 -13.21
CA LYS A 21 10.57 -7.74 -13.48
C LYS A 21 11.38 -7.52 -14.76
N ASP A 22 10.73 -7.00 -15.82
CA ASP A 22 11.31 -6.96 -17.18
C ASP A 22 11.78 -5.58 -17.61
N ILE A 23 11.82 -4.59 -16.71
CA ILE A 23 12.12 -3.20 -17.06
C ILE A 23 13.35 -2.62 -16.35
N GLY A 24 14.27 -3.49 -15.93
CA GLY A 24 15.60 -3.08 -15.44
C GLY A 24 15.66 -2.66 -13.97
N PHE A 25 14.64 -3.02 -13.15
CA PHE A 25 14.69 -2.87 -11.70
C PHE A 25 15.14 -4.16 -11.01
N ASN A 26 15.92 -4.03 -9.94
CA ASN A 26 16.10 -5.11 -8.99
C ASN A 26 14.89 -5.14 -8.07
N VAL A 27 14.01 -6.12 -8.27
CA VAL A 27 12.76 -6.25 -7.53
C VAL A 27 12.98 -7.04 -6.26
N PHE A 28 12.70 -6.42 -5.13
CA PHE A 28 12.69 -7.02 -3.80
C PHE A 28 11.25 -7.15 -3.33
N VAL A 29 10.90 -8.27 -2.72
CA VAL A 29 9.53 -8.54 -2.29
C VAL A 29 9.49 -9.03 -0.85
N THR A 30 8.36 -8.81 -0.18
CA THR A 30 8.12 -9.39 1.14
C THR A 30 6.68 -9.89 1.28
N GLY A 31 6.52 -10.84 2.18
CA GLY A 31 5.26 -11.45 2.54
C GLY A 31 5.46 -12.46 3.67
N ARG A 32 4.39 -13.09 4.13
CA ARG A 32 4.43 -14.08 5.22
C ARG A 32 4.70 -15.50 4.74
N ASN A 33 4.36 -15.82 3.51
CA ASN A 33 4.49 -17.16 2.95
C ASN A 33 5.73 -17.26 2.07
N GLU A 34 6.73 -17.99 2.57
CA GLU A 34 8.01 -18.19 1.89
C GLU A 34 7.85 -18.88 0.52
N ASP A 35 6.98 -19.89 0.43
CA ASP A 35 6.83 -20.66 -0.82
C ASP A 35 6.32 -19.79 -1.98
N LEU A 36 5.47 -18.81 -1.67
CA LEU A 36 4.99 -17.86 -2.67
C LEU A 36 6.04 -16.79 -3.04
N LEU A 37 7.07 -16.60 -2.21
CA LEU A 37 8.14 -15.63 -2.45
C LEU A 37 9.32 -16.23 -3.23
N LYS A 38 9.51 -17.54 -3.19
CA LYS A 38 10.61 -18.27 -3.86
C LYS A 38 10.69 -18.10 -5.39
N CYS A 39 9.61 -17.61 -6.01
CA CYS A 39 9.63 -17.26 -7.44
C CYS A 39 10.33 -15.91 -7.72
N HIS A 40 10.75 -15.19 -6.69
CA HIS A 40 11.53 -13.96 -6.77
C HIS A 40 12.96 -14.21 -6.30
N GLU A 41 13.91 -13.58 -6.96
CA GLU A 41 15.34 -13.69 -6.62
C GLU A 41 15.64 -13.04 -5.26
N ASN A 42 15.04 -11.86 -5.00
CA ASN A 42 15.28 -11.10 -3.79
C ASN A 42 13.99 -11.04 -2.95
N PHE A 43 13.97 -11.72 -1.83
CA PHE A 43 12.80 -11.70 -0.95
C PHE A 43 13.16 -11.72 0.54
N CYS A 44 12.27 -11.22 1.36
CA CYS A 44 12.33 -11.29 2.82
C CYS A 44 10.99 -11.81 3.36
N VAL A 45 11.03 -12.94 4.07
CA VAL A 45 9.86 -13.43 4.80
C VAL A 45 9.70 -12.62 6.07
N SER A 46 8.60 -11.89 6.19
CA SER A 46 8.32 -11.00 7.32
C SER A 46 6.83 -10.91 7.59
N ASP A 47 6.46 -10.94 8.87
CA ASP A 47 5.12 -10.62 9.34
C ASP A 47 5.09 -9.22 9.95
N LEU A 48 4.48 -8.28 9.24
CA LEU A 48 4.38 -6.88 9.66
C LEU A 48 3.41 -6.65 10.82
N ALA A 49 2.67 -7.67 11.26
CA ALA A 49 1.89 -7.63 12.49
C ALA A 49 2.76 -7.76 13.75
N THR A 50 4.03 -8.12 13.61
CA THR A 50 4.97 -8.31 14.71
C THR A 50 6.11 -7.31 14.70
N LEU A 51 6.58 -6.91 15.90
CA LEU A 51 7.76 -6.04 16.00
C LEU A 51 9.01 -6.67 15.41
N GLU A 52 9.18 -7.99 15.60
CA GLU A 52 10.30 -8.75 15.06
C GLU A 52 10.28 -8.72 13.52
N GLY A 53 9.13 -8.97 12.90
CA GLY A 53 8.98 -8.90 11.46
C GLY A 53 9.26 -7.51 10.90
N MET A 54 8.74 -6.47 11.54
CA MET A 54 9.03 -5.08 11.17
C MET A 54 10.53 -4.80 11.25
N GLN A 55 11.20 -5.18 12.35
CA GLN A 55 12.64 -4.97 12.53
C GLN A 55 13.46 -5.74 11.49
N LYS A 56 13.11 -7.01 11.23
CA LYS A 56 13.74 -7.84 10.21
C LYS A 56 13.67 -7.18 8.83
N LEU A 57 12.50 -6.72 8.43
CA LEU A 57 12.34 -6.06 7.13
C LEU A 57 13.03 -4.68 7.10
N GLY A 58 13.03 -3.95 8.22
CA GLY A 58 13.76 -2.68 8.33
C GLY A 58 15.26 -2.84 8.12
N ASN A 59 15.87 -3.90 8.70
CA ASN A 59 17.27 -4.23 8.46
C ASN A 59 17.52 -4.63 7.01
N TYR A 60 16.64 -5.45 6.44
CA TYR A 60 16.70 -5.85 5.03
C TYR A 60 16.66 -4.66 4.07
N ILE A 61 15.86 -3.62 4.36
CA ILE A 61 15.82 -2.37 3.59
C ILE A 61 17.18 -1.68 3.58
N GLN A 62 17.83 -1.58 4.75
CA GLN A 62 19.11 -0.90 4.89
C GLN A 62 20.24 -1.68 4.21
N GLU A 63 20.29 -3.00 4.39
CA GLU A 63 21.30 -3.90 3.79
C GLU A 63 21.25 -3.91 2.25
N ASN A 64 20.03 -3.82 1.68
CA ASN A 64 19.81 -3.89 0.23
C ASN A 64 19.70 -2.52 -0.43
N GLN A 65 19.95 -1.44 0.28
CA GLN A 65 20.01 -0.08 -0.26
C GLN A 65 18.78 0.26 -1.14
N ILE A 66 17.58 0.15 -0.57
CA ILE A 66 16.33 0.34 -1.30
C ILE A 66 16.17 1.81 -1.72
N ASP A 67 16.01 2.04 -3.02
CA ASP A 67 15.82 3.35 -3.64
C ASP A 67 14.34 3.72 -3.77
N ILE A 68 13.47 2.70 -3.89
CA ILE A 68 12.03 2.85 -4.11
C ILE A 68 11.29 1.91 -3.15
N LEU A 69 10.36 2.46 -2.37
CA LEU A 69 9.56 1.70 -1.41
C LEU A 69 8.08 1.77 -1.78
N VAL A 70 7.46 0.62 -2.02
CA VAL A 70 6.01 0.48 -2.20
C VAL A 70 5.42 -0.22 -0.98
N ASN A 71 4.80 0.55 -0.10
CA ASN A 71 4.04 0.04 1.03
C ASN A 71 2.66 -0.42 0.56
N ASN A 72 2.56 -1.69 0.18
CA ASN A 72 1.32 -2.30 -0.28
C ASN A 72 0.72 -3.28 0.74
N ALA A 73 1.53 -3.91 1.59
CA ALA A 73 1.01 -4.80 2.63
C ALA A 73 -0.07 -4.10 3.45
N GLY A 74 -1.19 -4.76 3.63
CA GLY A 74 -2.32 -4.25 4.37
C GLY A 74 -3.39 -5.32 4.53
N GLU A 75 -4.23 -5.15 5.52
CA GLU A 75 -5.35 -6.03 5.82
C GLU A 75 -6.63 -5.21 5.94
N TYR A 76 -7.72 -5.75 5.45
CA TYR A 76 -9.06 -5.23 5.67
C TYR A 76 -9.65 -5.84 6.93
N LEU A 77 -10.42 -5.07 7.67
CA LEU A 77 -11.08 -5.54 8.88
C LEU A 77 -12.50 -4.97 8.94
N TYR A 78 -13.48 -5.85 8.82
CA TYR A 78 -14.88 -5.56 9.10
C TYR A 78 -15.10 -5.55 10.61
N THR A 79 -15.48 -4.43 11.19
CA THR A 79 -15.64 -4.22 12.64
C THR A 79 -16.75 -3.23 12.92
N PRO A 80 -18.01 -3.67 13.01
CA PRO A 80 -19.12 -2.83 13.40
C PRO A 80 -18.93 -2.29 14.81
N ILE A 81 -18.99 -0.97 15.01
CA ILE A 81 -18.78 -0.33 16.32
C ILE A 81 -19.81 -0.80 17.37
N ILE A 82 -21.00 -1.18 16.93
CA ILE A 82 -22.07 -1.66 17.81
C ILE A 82 -21.75 -3.00 18.46
N GLU A 83 -20.85 -3.78 17.91
CA GLU A 83 -20.36 -5.04 18.47
C GLU A 83 -19.18 -4.84 19.43
N GLY A 84 -18.64 -3.61 19.49
CA GLY A 84 -17.44 -3.27 20.25
C GLY A 84 -16.15 -3.65 19.52
N PHE A 85 -15.03 -3.12 20.01
CA PHE A 85 -13.71 -3.39 19.44
C PHE A 85 -12.89 -4.26 20.39
N GLU A 86 -12.27 -5.31 19.86
CA GLU A 86 -11.25 -6.08 20.55
C GLU A 86 -9.89 -5.36 20.41
N LEU A 87 -9.22 -5.11 21.54
CA LEU A 87 -7.95 -4.38 21.58
C LEU A 87 -6.89 -5.04 20.72
N ASP A 88 -6.79 -6.37 20.74
CA ASP A 88 -5.82 -7.13 19.95
C ASP A 88 -6.02 -6.91 18.43
N LYS A 89 -7.28 -6.84 17.98
CA LYS A 89 -7.61 -6.53 16.58
C LYS A 89 -7.27 -5.08 16.22
N MET A 90 -7.52 -4.14 17.15
CA MET A 90 -7.15 -2.74 16.96
C MET A 90 -5.64 -2.58 16.82
N GLU A 91 -4.86 -3.20 17.70
CA GLU A 91 -3.40 -3.18 17.65
C GLU A 91 -2.88 -3.81 16.35
N HIS A 92 -3.41 -4.99 16.01
CA HIS A 92 -3.01 -5.70 14.80
C HIS A 92 -3.22 -4.87 13.53
N ILE A 93 -4.45 -4.36 13.29
CA ILE A 93 -4.77 -3.58 12.09
C ILE A 93 -3.98 -2.28 12.02
N THR A 94 -3.79 -1.60 13.16
CA THR A 94 -3.01 -0.37 13.24
C THR A 94 -1.55 -0.64 12.91
N ARG A 95 -1.00 -1.71 13.48
CA ARG A 95 0.39 -2.10 13.22
C ARG A 95 0.65 -2.41 11.75
N VAL A 96 -0.18 -3.24 11.13
CA VAL A 96 0.02 -3.63 9.73
C VAL A 96 -0.20 -2.46 8.78
N ASN A 97 -1.28 -1.69 8.95
CA ASN A 97 -1.72 -0.71 7.96
C ASN A 97 -1.11 0.69 8.14
N LEU A 98 -0.58 1.02 9.33
CA LEU A 98 -0.07 2.35 9.62
C LEU A 98 1.34 2.34 10.20
N GLU A 99 1.58 1.64 11.32
CA GLU A 99 2.88 1.67 11.99
C GLU A 99 4.00 1.07 11.14
N ALA A 100 3.75 -0.10 10.52
CA ALA A 100 4.73 -0.76 9.68
C ALA A 100 5.14 0.09 8.47
N PRO A 101 4.23 0.64 7.64
CA PRO A 101 4.60 1.58 6.58
C PRO A 101 5.48 2.73 7.08
N LEU A 102 5.13 3.39 8.18
CA LEU A 102 5.90 4.52 8.72
C LEU A 102 7.28 4.09 9.19
N TYR A 103 7.37 2.95 9.87
CA TYR A 103 8.64 2.40 10.30
C TYR A 103 9.54 2.06 9.12
N LEU A 104 9.03 1.39 8.08
CA LEU A 104 9.80 1.01 6.89
C LEU A 104 10.27 2.25 6.10
N ILE A 105 9.44 3.28 6.00
CA ILE A 105 9.83 4.58 5.45
C ILE A 105 11.05 5.10 6.20
N SER A 106 11.02 5.13 7.54
CA SER A 106 12.13 5.61 8.35
C SER A 106 13.45 4.87 8.11
N LYS A 107 13.37 3.58 7.70
CA LYS A 107 14.55 2.76 7.38
C LYS A 107 15.10 2.99 5.96
N ALA A 108 14.24 3.42 5.03
CA ALA A 108 14.65 3.74 3.66
C ALA A 108 15.24 5.15 3.52
N ILE A 109 14.79 6.12 4.33
CA ILE A 109 15.19 7.53 4.24
C ILE A 109 16.71 7.76 4.28
N PRO A 110 17.52 7.13 5.16
CA PRO A 110 18.95 7.42 5.21
C PRO A 110 19.65 7.24 3.85
N ARG A 111 19.37 6.13 3.16
CA ARG A 111 19.90 5.85 1.83
C ARG A 111 19.38 6.84 0.79
N MET A 112 18.06 7.09 0.78
CA MET A 112 17.43 8.02 -0.17
C MET A 112 17.99 9.44 -0.03
N ARG A 113 18.24 9.92 1.19
CA ARG A 113 18.87 11.23 1.45
C ARG A 113 20.31 11.29 0.97
N GLU A 114 21.10 10.26 1.24
CA GLU A 114 22.51 10.20 0.85
C GLU A 114 22.68 10.37 -0.67
N GLN A 115 21.81 9.75 -1.45
CA GLN A 115 21.88 9.78 -2.92
C GLN A 115 21.11 10.95 -3.56
N GLY A 116 20.33 11.72 -2.80
CA GLY A 116 19.49 12.80 -3.32
C GLY A 116 18.33 12.31 -4.19
N PHE A 117 17.88 11.06 -3.97
CA PHE A 117 16.80 10.43 -4.73
C PHE A 117 16.07 9.40 -3.88
N GLY A 118 14.76 9.40 -3.94
CA GLY A 118 13.90 8.39 -3.35
C GLY A 118 12.49 8.49 -3.89
N ARG A 119 11.80 7.34 -3.96
CA ARG A 119 10.39 7.27 -4.34
C ARG A 119 9.63 6.38 -3.37
N ILE A 120 8.60 6.92 -2.76
CA ILE A 120 7.77 6.19 -1.80
C ILE A 120 6.33 6.23 -2.29
N VAL A 121 5.72 5.07 -2.43
CA VAL A 121 4.30 4.94 -2.80
C VAL A 121 3.60 4.11 -1.74
N ASN A 122 2.60 4.70 -1.10
CA ASN A 122 1.74 4.02 -0.16
C ASN A 122 0.45 3.57 -0.85
N ILE A 123 0.04 2.32 -0.66
CA ILE A 123 -1.27 1.84 -1.10
C ILE A 123 -2.27 2.08 0.02
N GLY A 124 -3.05 3.14 -0.15
CA GLY A 124 -4.14 3.55 0.71
C GLY A 124 -5.43 2.78 0.46
N SER A 125 -6.55 3.49 0.55
CA SER A 125 -7.89 3.05 0.16
C SER A 125 -8.80 4.27 0.04
N ILE A 126 -9.83 4.20 -0.80
CA ILE A 126 -10.90 5.20 -0.77
C ILE A 126 -11.64 5.22 0.57
N SER A 127 -11.64 4.12 1.32
CA SER A 127 -12.17 4.07 2.69
C SER A 127 -11.46 5.04 3.64
N GLY A 128 -10.18 5.35 3.38
CA GLY A 128 -9.44 6.39 4.10
C GLY A 128 -9.78 7.82 3.67
N VAL A 129 -10.46 7.99 2.54
CA VAL A 129 -10.90 9.30 2.00
C VAL A 129 -12.35 9.60 2.37
N MET A 130 -13.24 8.62 2.18
CA MET A 130 -14.68 8.78 2.32
C MET A 130 -15.22 8.22 3.65
N GLY A 131 -14.46 7.33 4.29
CA GLY A 131 -14.95 6.43 5.33
C GLY A 131 -15.71 5.25 4.75
N GLU A 132 -15.80 4.19 5.54
CA GLU A 132 -16.55 2.98 5.19
C GLU A 132 -17.30 2.48 6.41
N ALA A 133 -18.61 2.28 6.26
CA ALA A 133 -19.45 1.76 7.32
C ALA A 133 -18.94 0.37 7.76
N ASN A 134 -19.00 0.09 9.05
CA ASN A 134 -18.54 -1.16 9.66
C ASN A 134 -17.03 -1.47 9.48
N ALA A 135 -16.21 -0.52 8.96
CA ALA A 135 -14.77 -0.63 8.81
C ALA A 135 -14.03 0.62 9.32
N SER A 136 -14.51 1.21 10.43
CA SER A 136 -13.97 2.47 10.95
C SER A 136 -12.49 2.39 11.35
N LEU A 137 -12.03 1.27 11.92
CA LEU A 137 -10.62 1.05 12.24
C LEU A 137 -9.74 1.01 10.98
N TYR A 138 -10.18 0.27 9.97
CA TYR A 138 -9.51 0.23 8.68
C TYR A 138 -9.45 1.63 8.05
N SER A 139 -10.60 2.31 7.97
CA SER A 139 -10.69 3.69 7.45
C SER A 139 -9.76 4.65 8.18
N ALA A 140 -9.70 4.57 9.51
CA ALA A 140 -8.81 5.39 10.33
C ALA A 140 -7.32 5.15 10.00
N THR A 141 -6.89 3.88 9.85
CA THR A 141 -5.51 3.57 9.49
C THR A 141 -5.14 4.10 8.10
N LYS A 142 -6.05 3.96 7.13
CA LYS A 142 -5.82 4.45 5.75
C LYS A 142 -5.87 5.99 5.68
N ALA A 143 -6.73 6.65 6.45
CA ALA A 143 -6.73 8.12 6.59
C ALA A 143 -5.44 8.61 7.29
N GLY A 144 -4.97 7.91 8.32
CA GLY A 144 -3.71 8.19 8.99
C GLY A 144 -2.51 8.12 8.03
N LEU A 145 -2.48 7.14 7.14
CA LEU A 145 -1.44 6.99 6.13
C LEU A 145 -1.45 8.16 5.11
N ILE A 146 -2.63 8.65 4.72
CA ILE A 146 -2.78 9.85 3.87
C ILE A 146 -2.23 11.09 4.59
N GLY A 147 -2.56 11.27 5.87
CA GLY A 147 -2.05 12.38 6.69
C GLY A 147 -0.54 12.34 6.81
N ALA A 148 0.01 11.16 7.13
CA ALA A 148 1.46 10.95 7.23
C ALA A 148 2.17 11.21 5.89
N THR A 149 1.60 10.79 4.77
CA THR A 149 2.14 11.07 3.42
C THR A 149 2.31 12.56 3.17
N LYS A 150 1.32 13.39 3.55
CA LYS A 150 1.40 14.85 3.39
C LYS A 150 2.48 15.48 4.28
N ALA A 151 2.59 15.04 5.53
CA ALA A 151 3.60 15.53 6.45
C ALA A 151 5.01 15.18 5.98
N LEU A 152 5.24 13.91 5.66
CA LEU A 152 6.53 13.42 5.17
C LEU A 152 6.95 14.04 3.83
N ALA A 153 6.00 14.38 2.96
CA ALA A 153 6.31 15.08 1.71
C ALA A 153 6.99 16.44 1.98
N LEU A 154 6.53 17.17 3.00
CA LEU A 154 7.14 18.44 3.39
C LEU A 154 8.56 18.27 3.97
N GLU A 155 8.77 17.19 4.72
CA GLU A 155 10.07 16.89 5.35
C GLU A 155 11.12 16.39 4.34
N LEU A 156 10.67 15.72 3.26
CA LEU A 156 11.53 14.96 2.37
C LEU A 156 11.81 15.63 1.02
N ALA A 157 11.02 16.64 0.63
CA ALA A 157 11.09 17.26 -0.69
C ALA A 157 12.47 17.87 -0.99
N GLU A 158 13.11 18.51 -0.03
CA GLU A 158 14.43 19.13 -0.19
C GLU A 158 15.54 18.11 -0.53
N PHE A 159 15.33 16.82 -0.21
CA PHE A 159 16.28 15.75 -0.48
C PHE A 159 16.01 15.02 -1.82
N GLY A 160 15.13 15.54 -2.67
CA GLY A 160 14.76 14.89 -3.95
C GLY A 160 13.92 13.62 -3.78
N ILE A 161 13.30 13.43 -2.61
CA ILE A 161 12.46 12.28 -2.28
C ILE A 161 10.99 12.66 -2.46
N THR A 162 10.23 11.83 -3.19
CA THR A 162 8.78 11.98 -3.30
C THR A 162 8.06 10.88 -2.55
N ILE A 163 6.92 11.23 -1.97
CA ILE A 163 6.02 10.29 -1.30
C ILE A 163 4.58 10.60 -1.66
N ASN A 164 3.84 9.58 -2.12
CA ASN A 164 2.45 9.72 -2.53
C ASN A 164 1.62 8.50 -2.06
N THR A 165 0.31 8.70 -1.95
CA THR A 165 -0.64 7.62 -1.66
C THR A 165 -1.56 7.42 -2.86
N ILE A 166 -1.70 6.17 -3.31
CA ILE A 166 -2.75 5.74 -4.24
C ILE A 166 -3.87 5.17 -3.38
N ASN A 167 -5.11 5.61 -3.61
CA ASN A 167 -6.30 5.10 -2.92
C ASN A 167 -7.14 4.29 -3.90
N PRO A 168 -6.97 2.96 -3.94
CA PRO A 168 -7.82 2.11 -4.75
C PRO A 168 -9.26 2.13 -4.24
N GLY A 169 -10.21 1.96 -5.17
CA GLY A 169 -11.56 1.52 -4.87
C GLY A 169 -11.63 0.00 -4.77
N TRP A 170 -12.71 -0.58 -5.25
CA TRP A 170 -12.85 -2.03 -5.40
C TRP A 170 -11.89 -2.54 -6.47
N VAL A 171 -11.04 -3.49 -6.09
CA VAL A 171 -10.01 -4.06 -6.97
C VAL A 171 -10.28 -5.53 -7.18
N ASP A 172 -10.14 -6.00 -8.39
CA ASP A 172 -10.33 -7.41 -8.75
C ASP A 172 -9.15 -8.26 -8.23
N THR A 173 -9.23 -8.61 -6.95
CA THR A 173 -8.27 -9.43 -6.20
C THR A 173 -9.01 -10.34 -5.23
N ASP A 174 -8.32 -11.35 -4.69
CA ASP A 174 -8.89 -12.21 -3.66
C ASP A 174 -9.42 -11.39 -2.46
N LEU A 175 -8.67 -10.38 -2.03
CA LEU A 175 -9.09 -9.49 -0.93
C LEU A 175 -10.33 -8.69 -1.31
N GLY A 176 -10.37 -8.08 -2.49
CA GLY A 176 -11.53 -7.32 -2.95
C GLY A 176 -12.76 -8.20 -3.12
N ASN A 177 -12.58 -9.42 -3.63
CA ASN A 177 -13.68 -10.37 -3.77
C ASN A 177 -14.18 -10.88 -2.41
N SER A 178 -13.29 -11.23 -1.47
CA SER A 178 -13.70 -11.67 -0.12
C SER A 178 -14.35 -10.54 0.70
N SER A 179 -13.94 -9.28 0.50
CA SER A 179 -14.60 -8.13 1.17
C SER A 179 -16.04 -7.92 0.69
N CYS A 180 -16.41 -8.42 -0.51
CA CYS A 180 -17.80 -8.44 -0.93
C CYS A 180 -18.65 -9.40 -0.07
N ASP A 181 -18.06 -10.52 0.37
CA ASP A 181 -18.75 -11.50 1.21
C ASP A 181 -19.06 -10.95 2.62
N ASP A 182 -18.25 -10.00 3.09
CA ASP A 182 -18.45 -9.28 4.37
C ASP A 182 -19.43 -8.10 4.24
N SER A 183 -19.79 -7.72 3.00
CA SER A 183 -20.70 -6.60 2.74
C SER A 183 -22.17 -7.06 2.75
N GLU A 184 -23.08 -6.10 3.01
CA GLU A 184 -24.52 -6.32 2.88
C GLU A 184 -24.99 -6.39 1.41
N PHE A 185 -24.09 -6.07 0.45
CA PHE A 185 -24.38 -5.99 -0.98
C PHE A 185 -23.67 -7.10 -1.75
N SER A 186 -24.33 -7.68 -2.71
CA SER A 186 -23.73 -8.60 -3.67
C SER A 186 -22.68 -7.88 -4.54
N LYS A 187 -21.76 -8.65 -5.14
CA LYS A 187 -20.75 -8.09 -6.06
C LYS A 187 -21.39 -7.29 -7.21
N ASP A 188 -22.53 -7.76 -7.75
CA ASP A 188 -23.21 -7.07 -8.85
C ASP A 188 -23.80 -5.73 -8.40
N GLU A 189 -24.40 -5.66 -7.19
CA GLU A 189 -24.90 -4.41 -6.62
C GLU A 189 -23.75 -3.42 -6.35
N ILE A 190 -22.62 -3.90 -5.87
CA ILE A 190 -21.41 -3.05 -5.70
C ILE A 190 -20.96 -2.50 -7.05
N ILE A 191 -20.88 -3.34 -8.08
CA ILE A 191 -20.49 -2.93 -9.44
C ILE A 191 -21.46 -1.87 -9.98
N GLU A 192 -22.76 -2.03 -9.75
CA GLU A 192 -23.77 -1.06 -10.17
C GLU A 192 -23.63 0.32 -9.48
N CYS A 193 -23.04 0.37 -8.29
CA CYS A 193 -22.73 1.64 -7.61
C CYS A 193 -21.45 2.32 -8.15
N ILE A 194 -20.58 1.59 -8.85
CA ILE A 194 -19.33 2.15 -9.42
C ILE A 194 -19.66 2.85 -10.75
N PRO A 195 -19.28 4.11 -10.96
CA PRO A 195 -19.58 4.83 -12.20
C PRO A 195 -19.11 4.12 -13.47
N GLN A 196 -17.91 3.51 -13.48
CA GLN A 196 -17.40 2.75 -14.62
C GLN A 196 -17.93 1.31 -14.69
N LYS A 197 -18.84 0.90 -13.80
CA LYS A 197 -19.46 -0.45 -13.76
C LYS A 197 -18.46 -1.60 -13.79
N ARG A 198 -17.35 -1.45 -13.10
CA ARG A 198 -16.30 -2.47 -12.98
C ARG A 198 -15.44 -2.26 -11.75
N PHE A 199 -14.80 -3.32 -11.32
CA PHE A 199 -13.67 -3.22 -10.40
C PHE A 199 -12.43 -2.70 -11.13
N VAL A 200 -11.53 -2.08 -10.39
CA VAL A 200 -10.21 -1.66 -10.86
C VAL A 200 -9.32 -2.89 -11.01
N SER A 201 -8.55 -2.96 -12.10
CA SER A 201 -7.54 -4.00 -12.26
C SER A 201 -6.31 -3.72 -11.37
N PRO A 202 -5.69 -4.73 -10.74
CA PRO A 202 -4.41 -4.56 -10.05
C PRO A 202 -3.32 -3.94 -10.93
N TYR A 203 -3.36 -4.18 -12.23
CA TYR A 203 -2.40 -3.62 -13.19
C TYR A 203 -2.60 -2.12 -13.47
N GLU A 204 -3.81 -1.57 -13.26
CA GLU A 204 -4.03 -0.11 -13.32
C GLU A 204 -3.31 0.57 -12.16
N ILE A 205 -3.31 -0.06 -10.98
CA ILE A 205 -2.57 0.43 -9.80
C ILE A 205 -1.06 0.32 -10.06
N ALA A 206 -0.58 -0.80 -10.61
CA ALA A 206 0.82 -0.95 -11.01
C ALA A 206 1.27 0.10 -12.02
N GLY A 207 0.41 0.46 -12.98
CA GLY A 207 0.63 1.55 -13.93
C GLY A 207 0.79 2.91 -13.24
N MET A 208 -0.04 3.21 -12.24
CA MET A 208 0.07 4.44 -11.46
C MET A 208 1.35 4.44 -10.60
N VAL A 209 1.73 3.32 -9.98
CA VAL A 209 3.01 3.19 -9.28
C VAL A 209 4.16 3.48 -10.23
N LYS A 210 4.13 2.91 -11.44
CA LYS A 210 5.16 3.12 -12.46
C LYS A 210 5.31 4.59 -12.84
N TYR A 211 4.19 5.31 -12.98
CA TYR A 211 4.22 6.75 -13.21
C TYR A 211 4.82 7.51 -12.03
N LEU A 212 4.35 7.26 -10.81
CA LEU A 212 4.78 8.01 -9.61
C LEU A 212 6.27 7.85 -9.26
N ILE A 213 6.92 6.78 -9.69
CA ILE A 213 8.35 6.57 -9.47
C ILE A 213 9.23 7.06 -10.61
N SER A 214 8.64 7.50 -11.72
CA SER A 214 9.36 7.98 -12.91
C SER A 214 9.89 9.41 -12.73
N GLU A 215 10.79 9.82 -13.63
CA GLU A 215 11.31 11.20 -13.66
C GLU A 215 10.22 12.23 -14.03
N GLU A 216 9.23 11.83 -14.83
CA GLU A 216 8.10 12.68 -15.23
C GLU A 216 7.23 13.06 -14.02
N ALA A 217 7.24 12.26 -12.98
CA ALA A 217 6.49 12.49 -11.74
C ALA A 217 7.32 13.14 -10.62
N LYS A 218 8.56 13.61 -10.87
CA LYS A 218 9.43 14.19 -9.84
C LYS A 218 8.85 15.41 -9.11
N GLY A 219 7.89 16.09 -9.70
CA GLY A 219 7.14 17.19 -9.07
C GLY A 219 5.88 16.73 -8.33
N VAL A 220 5.54 15.45 -8.36
CA VAL A 220 4.36 14.88 -7.70
C VAL A 220 4.76 14.33 -6.35
N THR A 221 4.47 15.06 -5.28
CA THR A 221 4.72 14.62 -3.89
C THR A 221 3.60 15.07 -2.96
N GLY A 222 3.34 14.33 -1.90
CA GLY A 222 2.28 14.62 -0.92
C GLY A 222 0.86 14.40 -1.44
N GLN A 223 0.71 13.76 -2.60
CA GLN A 223 -0.59 13.57 -3.22
C GLN A 223 -1.30 12.32 -2.69
N SER A 224 -2.63 12.43 -2.64
CA SER A 224 -3.56 11.36 -2.32
C SER A 224 -4.44 11.16 -3.55
N ILE A 225 -4.13 10.12 -4.34
CA ILE A 225 -4.69 9.92 -5.68
C ILE A 225 -5.71 8.79 -5.63
N ASN A 226 -6.98 9.11 -5.91
CA ASN A 226 -8.03 8.10 -5.96
C ASN A 226 -8.00 7.37 -7.32
N LEU A 227 -7.87 6.05 -7.27
CA LEU A 227 -7.93 5.16 -8.42
C LEU A 227 -9.07 4.17 -8.19
N CYS A 228 -10.31 4.61 -8.41
CA CYS A 228 -11.51 3.95 -7.91
C CYS A 228 -12.64 3.83 -8.95
N ALA A 229 -12.33 3.93 -10.23
CA ALA A 229 -13.31 3.86 -11.32
C ALA A 229 -14.47 4.88 -11.17
N GLY A 230 -14.17 6.03 -10.52
CA GLY A 230 -15.13 7.12 -10.30
C GLY A 230 -15.92 7.05 -8.99
N LEU A 231 -15.77 5.99 -8.20
CA LEU A 231 -16.58 5.77 -6.99
C LEU A 231 -16.52 6.94 -5.99
N SER A 232 -15.37 7.60 -5.85
CA SER A 232 -15.18 8.70 -4.89
C SER A 232 -15.68 10.08 -5.38
N VAL A 233 -16.24 10.20 -6.59
CA VAL A 233 -16.67 11.49 -7.18
C VAL A 233 -18.20 11.61 -7.25
N GLY A 234 -18.91 10.52 -7.02
CA GLY A 234 -20.36 10.43 -7.20
C GLY A 234 -21.19 10.74 -5.94
N TYR A 235 -20.58 11.28 -4.89
CA TYR A 235 -21.26 11.57 -3.62
C TYR A 235 -20.98 12.98 -3.15
#